data_81081f5810563e67c6514136faa694b0
#
_entry.id   81081f5810563e67c6514136faa694b0
#
_cell.length_a   1.000
_cell.length_b   1.000
_cell.length_c   1.000
_cell.angle_alpha   90.00
_cell.angle_beta   90.00
_cell.angle_gamma   90.00
#
_symmetry.space_group_name_H-M   'P 1'
#
loop_
_entity.id
_entity.type
_entity.pdbx_description
1 polymer ?
#
loop_
_entity_poly.entity_id
_entity_poly.type
_entity_poly.pdbx_seq_one_letter_code
_entity_poly.pdbx_strand_id
1 'polypeptide(L)'
;MNPPRAYLYRLPLTDGGSREGILLRQGERWGDAAPLPGWSRETLEEVKASLRGSEDFVPASLRCAREALVEDWVPLRKEVPLNALLDGTADQILAGAVRAYREGCRCLKIKTSRIDSAHLADLVGDITCKTEGLCQLRLDPNRSWAFEETLRIAESLREFPIEYLEEPLAETHRLSELIARSACPIALDETLREISPADLPKFQGAAALVLKPTLMGGFEHCREFAREGERLGMISVVSAAYESGVGIHTLGRFAASLPRISAAGFDTYSRLESDVLSSRLDLSGFVFRADQPLPTIDESRLVLL
;
A
#
# COMPACT_ATOMS: atom_id res chain seq x y z
N MET A 1 5.49 18.88 -26.66
CA MET A 1 6.52 18.36 -25.72
C MET A 1 7.03 17.05 -26.28
N ASN A 2 8.34 16.76 -26.14
CA ASN A 2 8.86 15.47 -26.54
C ASN A 2 8.24 14.36 -25.66
N PRO A 3 8.01 13.16 -26.21
CA PRO A 3 7.52 12.04 -25.41
C PRO A 3 8.50 11.72 -24.25
N PRO A 4 8.01 11.21 -23.13
CA PRO A 4 8.87 10.82 -22.03
C PRO A 4 9.82 9.69 -22.47
N ARG A 5 11.07 9.72 -21.99
CA ARG A 5 12.01 8.61 -22.15
C ARG A 5 11.64 7.51 -21.16
N ALA A 6 11.77 6.26 -21.58
CA ALA A 6 11.44 5.10 -20.76
C ALA A 6 12.72 4.27 -20.48
N TYR A 7 12.87 3.84 -19.24
CA TYR A 7 14.04 3.09 -18.77
C TYR A 7 13.57 1.85 -17.99
N LEU A 8 14.05 0.68 -18.37
CA LEU A 8 13.86 -0.54 -17.60
C LEU A 8 14.81 -0.54 -16.41
N TYR A 9 14.32 -0.99 -15.25
CA TYR A 9 15.14 -1.31 -14.08
C TYR A 9 14.85 -2.70 -13.55
N ARG A 10 15.84 -3.26 -12.84
CA ARG A 10 15.71 -4.52 -12.09
C ARG A 10 16.41 -4.38 -10.74
N LEU A 11 15.66 -4.63 -9.68
CA LEU A 11 16.13 -4.51 -8.29
C LEU A 11 16.05 -5.87 -7.59
N PRO A 12 17.09 -6.32 -6.90
CA PRO A 12 17.04 -7.54 -6.10
C PRO A 12 16.15 -7.35 -4.87
N LEU A 13 15.50 -8.43 -4.46
CA LEU A 13 14.69 -8.53 -3.25
C LEU A 13 15.43 -9.31 -2.16
N THR A 14 15.19 -8.96 -0.93
CA THR A 14 15.81 -9.60 0.25
C THR A 14 15.48 -11.10 0.40
N ASP A 15 14.49 -11.60 -0.30
CA ASP A 15 14.10 -13.02 -0.36
C ASP A 15 14.77 -13.81 -1.52
N GLY A 16 15.67 -13.16 -2.28
CA GLY A 16 16.38 -13.73 -3.43
C GLY A 16 15.64 -13.56 -4.76
N GLY A 17 14.47 -12.95 -4.77
CA GLY A 17 13.74 -12.58 -5.99
C GLY A 17 14.26 -11.29 -6.64
N SER A 18 13.53 -10.81 -7.64
CA SER A 18 13.80 -9.50 -8.24
C SER A 18 12.51 -8.75 -8.57
N ARG A 19 12.58 -7.44 -8.51
CA ARG A 19 11.53 -6.51 -8.89
C ARG A 19 11.93 -5.78 -10.17
N GLU A 20 11.08 -5.82 -11.19
CA GLU A 20 11.29 -5.08 -12.44
C GLU A 20 10.20 -4.03 -12.61
N GLY A 21 10.54 -2.93 -13.26
CA GLY A 21 9.62 -1.86 -13.61
C GLY A 21 10.23 -0.94 -14.66
N ILE A 22 9.49 0.08 -15.03
CA ILE A 22 9.90 1.07 -16.03
C ILE A 22 9.79 2.45 -15.41
N LEU A 23 10.92 3.18 -15.38
CA LEU A 23 10.90 4.60 -15.07
C LEU A 23 10.61 5.41 -16.34
N LEU A 24 9.68 6.34 -16.24
CA LEU A 24 9.47 7.38 -17.25
C LEU A 24 10.16 8.67 -16.80
N ARG A 25 10.83 9.35 -17.75
CA ARG A 25 11.44 10.67 -17.50
C ARG A 25 10.94 11.72 -18.47
N GLN A 26 10.54 12.87 -17.94
CA GLN A 26 10.21 14.05 -18.72
C GLN A 26 10.80 15.30 -18.04
N GLY A 27 11.86 15.86 -18.60
CA GLY A 27 12.67 16.89 -17.94
C GLY A 27 13.30 16.34 -16.64
N GLU A 28 13.02 16.98 -15.53
CA GLU A 28 13.46 16.56 -14.20
C GLU A 28 12.45 15.66 -13.47
N ARG A 29 11.30 15.40 -14.07
CA ARG A 29 10.24 14.59 -13.46
C ARG A 29 10.39 13.12 -13.81
N TRP A 30 10.09 12.27 -12.83
CA TRP A 30 10.14 10.83 -12.96
C TRP A 30 8.83 10.20 -12.51
N GLY A 31 8.45 9.11 -13.17
CA GLY A 31 7.30 8.28 -12.80
C GLY A 31 7.67 6.81 -12.87
N ASP A 32 7.12 6.00 -11.97
CA ASP A 32 7.41 4.57 -11.85
C ASP A 32 6.21 3.72 -12.30
N ALA A 33 6.38 2.98 -13.40
CA ALA A 33 5.44 1.99 -13.89
C ALA A 33 5.91 0.60 -13.44
N ALA A 34 5.40 0.13 -12.33
CA ALA A 34 5.85 -1.08 -11.65
C ALA A 34 4.70 -2.10 -11.51
N PRO A 35 4.25 -2.77 -12.59
CA PRO A 35 3.23 -3.81 -12.48
C PRO A 35 3.71 -4.94 -11.58
N LEU A 36 2.90 -5.36 -10.60
CA LEU A 36 3.27 -6.41 -9.63
C LEU A 36 2.78 -7.76 -10.13
N PRO A 37 3.69 -8.71 -10.45
CA PRO A 37 3.29 -10.05 -10.93
C PRO A 37 2.34 -10.75 -9.96
N GLY A 38 1.26 -11.32 -10.49
CA GLY A 38 0.21 -11.99 -9.71
C GLY A 38 -0.82 -11.06 -9.06
N TRP A 39 -0.59 -9.73 -9.08
CA TRP A 39 -1.49 -8.71 -8.50
C TRP A 39 -1.96 -7.69 -9.52
N SER A 40 -1.09 -7.18 -10.38
CA SER A 40 -1.50 -6.33 -11.51
C SER A 40 -2.30 -7.12 -12.54
N ARG A 41 -3.23 -6.45 -13.21
CA ARG A 41 -3.94 -7.02 -14.37
C ARG A 41 -3.04 -7.11 -15.59
N GLU A 42 -2.10 -6.21 -15.70
CA GLU A 42 -1.12 -6.12 -16.76
C GLU A 42 0.23 -6.74 -16.36
N THR A 43 0.98 -7.13 -17.37
CA THR A 43 2.38 -7.57 -17.30
C THR A 43 3.34 -6.44 -17.68
N LEU A 44 4.62 -6.60 -17.36
CA LEU A 44 5.67 -5.65 -17.78
C LEU A 44 5.80 -5.58 -19.32
N GLU A 45 5.57 -6.68 -20.03
CA GLU A 45 5.62 -6.71 -21.50
C GLU A 45 4.46 -5.94 -22.12
N GLU A 46 3.26 -5.98 -21.56
CA GLU A 46 2.13 -5.15 -21.98
C GLU A 46 2.41 -3.66 -21.72
N VAL A 47 3.08 -3.30 -20.61
CA VAL A 47 3.54 -1.92 -20.38
C VAL A 47 4.52 -1.47 -21.47
N LYS A 48 5.50 -2.32 -21.85
CA LYS A 48 6.43 -2.06 -22.95
C LYS A 48 5.73 -1.92 -24.30
N ALA A 49 4.74 -2.77 -24.58
CA ALA A 49 3.95 -2.73 -25.81
C ALA A 49 3.15 -1.43 -25.92
N SER A 50 2.50 -1.02 -24.82
CA SER A 50 1.74 0.24 -24.76
C SER A 50 2.63 1.48 -24.93
N LEU A 51 3.89 1.44 -24.46
CA LEU A 51 4.86 2.51 -24.71
C LEU A 51 5.27 2.64 -26.18
N ARG A 52 5.27 1.52 -26.94
CA ARG A 52 5.54 1.49 -28.38
C ARG A 52 4.33 1.87 -29.25
N GLY A 53 3.17 2.14 -28.62
CA GLY A 53 1.93 2.48 -29.34
C GLY A 53 1.24 1.29 -30.00
N SER A 54 1.54 0.07 -29.57
CA SER A 54 0.97 -1.16 -30.16
C SER A 54 -0.32 -1.64 -29.47
N GLU A 55 -0.83 -0.91 -28.49
CA GLU A 55 -2.05 -1.28 -27.76
C GLU A 55 -2.97 -0.07 -27.55
N ASP A 56 -4.28 -0.31 -27.71
CA ASP A 56 -5.33 0.70 -27.43
C ASP A 56 -5.58 0.91 -25.93
N PHE A 57 -5.02 0.04 -25.09
CA PHE A 57 -5.18 0.05 -23.63
C PHE A 57 -3.96 0.64 -22.95
N VAL A 58 -4.18 1.52 -21.97
CA VAL A 58 -3.11 2.05 -21.09
C VAL A 58 -3.10 1.28 -19.78
N PRO A 59 -2.06 0.46 -19.52
CA PRO A 59 -1.89 -0.26 -18.26
C PRO A 59 -2.00 0.64 -17.02
N ALA A 60 -2.54 0.11 -15.93
CA ALA A 60 -2.76 0.85 -14.68
C ALA A 60 -1.45 1.47 -14.14
N SER A 61 -0.38 0.67 -14.08
CA SER A 61 0.93 1.12 -13.64
C SER A 61 1.53 2.20 -14.56
N LEU A 62 1.33 2.08 -15.89
CA LEU A 62 1.80 3.08 -16.85
C LEU A 62 1.04 4.41 -16.70
N ARG A 63 -0.28 4.35 -16.46
CA ARG A 63 -1.07 5.54 -16.17
C ARG A 63 -0.58 6.23 -14.92
N CYS A 64 -0.34 5.47 -13.85
CA CYS A 64 0.25 5.96 -12.60
C CYS A 64 1.57 6.71 -12.87
N ALA A 65 2.48 6.10 -13.63
CA ALA A 65 3.76 6.73 -13.98
C ALA A 65 3.59 8.01 -14.81
N ARG A 66 2.66 8.04 -15.77
CA ARG A 66 2.37 9.22 -16.60
C ARG A 66 1.78 10.37 -15.78
N GLU A 67 0.86 10.08 -14.86
CA GLU A 67 0.28 11.07 -13.96
C GLU A 67 1.37 11.68 -13.06
N ALA A 68 2.30 10.87 -12.53
CA ALA A 68 3.42 11.36 -11.72
C ALA A 68 4.31 12.39 -12.44
N LEU A 69 4.38 12.35 -13.79
CA LEU A 69 5.16 13.31 -14.57
C LEU A 69 4.53 14.70 -14.65
N VAL A 70 3.24 14.84 -14.43
CA VAL A 70 2.49 16.09 -14.64
C VAL A 70 1.87 16.67 -13.38
N GLU A 71 1.74 15.85 -12.34
CA GLU A 71 1.09 16.25 -11.10
C GLU A 71 1.95 17.19 -10.24
N ASP A 72 1.30 18.18 -9.66
CA ASP A 72 1.88 19.15 -8.71
C ASP A 72 1.05 19.16 -7.42
N TRP A 73 1.10 18.05 -6.68
CA TRP A 73 0.35 17.96 -5.42
C TRP A 73 0.90 18.91 -4.37
N VAL A 74 0.01 19.76 -3.85
CA VAL A 74 0.30 20.59 -2.69
C VAL A 74 0.11 19.74 -1.43
N PRO A 75 1.15 19.51 -0.62
CA PRO A 75 1.01 18.74 0.60
C PRO A 75 0.16 19.50 1.63
N LEU A 76 -0.83 18.80 2.20
CA LEU A 76 -1.65 19.29 3.29
C LEU A 76 -0.99 19.04 4.67
N ARG A 77 0.07 18.23 4.70
CA ARG A 77 0.86 17.90 5.89
C ARG A 77 2.34 17.72 5.55
N LYS A 78 3.20 18.02 6.52
CA LYS A 78 4.65 17.87 6.36
C LYS A 78 5.10 16.43 6.51
N GLU A 79 4.37 15.63 7.28
CA GLU A 79 4.73 14.26 7.61
C GLU A 79 3.54 13.33 7.38
N VAL A 80 3.84 12.16 6.81
CA VAL A 80 2.91 11.04 6.64
C VAL A 80 3.43 9.90 7.52
N PRO A 81 2.69 9.47 8.55
CA PRO A 81 3.07 8.32 9.34
C PRO A 81 3.06 7.04 8.47
N LEU A 82 3.94 6.11 8.80
CA LEU A 82 4.04 4.83 8.12
C LEU A 82 3.71 3.67 9.05
N ASN A 83 3.20 2.59 8.49
CA ASN A 83 3.08 1.33 9.23
C ASN A 83 4.31 0.45 9.02
N ALA A 84 4.64 -0.39 10.00
CA ALA A 84 5.50 -1.54 9.82
C ALA A 84 4.70 -2.71 9.25
N LEU A 85 5.27 -3.45 8.29
CA LEU A 85 4.70 -4.68 7.74
C LEU A 85 5.36 -5.90 8.41
N LEU A 86 4.56 -6.67 9.13
CA LEU A 86 4.98 -7.86 9.88
C LEU A 86 4.44 -9.12 9.20
N ASP A 87 5.34 -10.03 8.84
CA ASP A 87 5.04 -11.33 8.22
C ASP A 87 5.98 -12.39 8.77
N GLY A 88 5.51 -13.63 8.88
CA GLY A 88 6.29 -14.76 9.36
C GLY A 88 5.57 -15.58 10.43
N THR A 89 6.34 -16.23 11.31
CA THR A 89 5.80 -16.93 12.49
C THR A 89 5.35 -15.95 13.57
N ALA A 90 4.55 -16.40 14.54
CA ALA A 90 4.11 -15.58 15.66
C ALA A 90 5.29 -14.91 16.40
N ASP A 91 6.37 -15.67 16.65
CA ASP A 91 7.58 -15.14 17.32
C ASP A 91 8.28 -14.07 16.47
N GLN A 92 8.35 -14.26 15.15
CA GLN A 92 8.94 -13.28 14.24
C GLN A 92 8.12 -11.99 14.18
N ILE A 93 6.79 -12.12 14.14
CA ILE A 93 5.86 -11.00 14.18
C ILE A 93 5.98 -10.24 15.49
N LEU A 94 5.98 -10.93 16.63
CA LEU A 94 6.13 -10.32 17.95
C LEU A 94 7.47 -9.58 18.08
N ALA A 95 8.57 -10.22 17.69
CA ALA A 95 9.89 -9.59 17.70
C ALA A 95 9.97 -8.37 16.79
N GLY A 96 9.36 -8.44 15.59
CA GLY A 96 9.24 -7.35 14.64
C GLY A 96 8.42 -6.18 15.20
N ALA A 97 7.29 -6.48 15.85
CA ALA A 97 6.43 -5.48 16.49
C ALA A 97 7.16 -4.69 17.57
N VAL A 98 7.89 -5.39 18.46
CA VAL A 98 8.68 -4.76 19.52
C VAL A 98 9.79 -3.88 18.95
N ARG A 99 10.48 -4.34 17.91
CA ARG A 99 11.51 -3.55 17.23
C ARG A 99 10.93 -2.29 16.60
N ALA A 100 9.88 -2.43 15.78
CA ALA A 100 9.23 -1.31 15.13
C ALA A 100 8.70 -0.27 16.13
N TYR A 101 8.09 -0.73 17.24
CA TYR A 101 7.64 0.14 18.33
C TYR A 101 8.78 0.96 18.94
N ARG A 102 9.93 0.33 19.22
CA ARG A 102 11.14 1.01 19.75
C ARG A 102 11.73 2.02 18.77
N GLU A 103 11.59 1.78 17.47
CA GLU A 103 12.01 2.68 16.39
C GLU A 103 11.00 3.81 16.10
N GLY A 104 9.91 3.90 16.89
CA GLY A 104 8.94 4.98 16.80
C GLY A 104 7.64 4.64 16.03
N CYS A 105 7.51 3.43 15.49
CA CYS A 105 6.27 2.99 14.84
C CYS A 105 5.08 3.00 15.80
N ARG A 106 3.92 3.43 15.28
CA ARG A 106 2.66 3.44 16.03
C ARG A 106 1.51 2.76 15.27
N CYS A 107 1.81 2.15 14.12
CA CYS A 107 0.86 1.37 13.33
C CYS A 107 1.55 0.10 12.81
N LEU A 108 1.02 -1.06 13.15
CA LEU A 108 1.57 -2.37 12.80
C LEU A 108 0.59 -3.10 11.89
N LYS A 109 0.99 -3.41 10.66
CA LYS A 109 0.23 -4.27 9.74
C LYS A 109 0.75 -5.69 9.82
N ILE A 110 -0.10 -6.63 10.18
CA ILE A 110 0.23 -8.04 10.42
C ILE A 110 -0.39 -8.89 9.34
N LYS A 111 0.43 -9.62 8.57
CA LYS A 111 -0.02 -10.67 7.67
C LYS A 111 -0.42 -11.90 8.49
N THR A 112 -1.70 -12.28 8.43
CA THR A 112 -2.25 -13.33 9.27
C THR A 112 -2.44 -14.66 8.56
N SER A 113 -2.16 -14.74 7.27
CA SER A 113 -2.37 -15.96 6.45
C SER A 113 -1.56 -17.19 6.92
N ARG A 114 -0.49 -16.97 7.73
CA ARG A 114 0.36 -18.03 8.31
C ARG A 114 0.12 -18.26 9.80
N ILE A 115 -0.82 -17.53 10.39
CA ILE A 115 -1.15 -17.62 11.81
C ILE A 115 -2.44 -18.41 11.95
N ASP A 116 -2.42 -19.41 12.83
CA ASP A 116 -3.65 -20.13 13.20
C ASP A 116 -4.61 -19.15 13.88
N SER A 117 -5.83 -19.08 13.39
CA SER A 117 -6.85 -18.18 13.91
C SER A 117 -7.14 -18.40 15.40
N ALA A 118 -6.93 -19.63 15.91
CA ALA A 118 -7.10 -19.95 17.33
C ALA A 118 -6.07 -19.24 18.24
N HIS A 119 -4.89 -18.90 17.71
CA HIS A 119 -3.80 -18.24 18.45
C HIS A 119 -3.67 -16.73 18.13
N LEU A 120 -4.52 -16.21 17.25
CA LEU A 120 -4.40 -14.83 16.80
C LEU A 120 -4.65 -13.82 17.92
N ALA A 121 -5.64 -14.10 18.79
CA ALA A 121 -5.96 -13.22 19.91
C ALA A 121 -4.83 -13.18 20.94
N ASP A 122 -4.17 -14.31 21.19
CA ASP A 122 -3.02 -14.38 22.09
C ASP A 122 -1.85 -13.54 21.53
N LEU A 123 -1.52 -13.72 20.25
CA LEU A 123 -0.49 -12.92 19.56
C LEU A 123 -0.78 -11.42 19.61
N VAL A 124 -2.03 -11.03 19.34
CA VAL A 124 -2.48 -9.62 19.39
C VAL A 124 -2.36 -9.08 20.82
N GLY A 125 -2.72 -9.90 21.83
CA GLY A 125 -2.57 -9.58 23.25
C GLY A 125 -1.10 -9.35 23.64
N ASP A 126 -0.21 -10.24 23.23
CA ASP A 126 1.23 -10.13 23.47
C ASP A 126 1.83 -8.87 22.82
N ILE A 127 1.46 -8.59 21.56
CA ILE A 127 1.88 -7.37 20.86
C ILE A 127 1.38 -6.14 21.60
N THR A 128 0.09 -6.12 21.96
CA THR A 128 -0.53 -4.99 22.67
C THR A 128 0.18 -4.73 24.01
N CYS A 129 0.47 -5.78 24.76
CA CYS A 129 1.21 -5.68 26.02
C CYS A 129 2.63 -5.13 25.81
N LYS A 130 3.38 -5.68 24.83
CA LYS A 130 4.78 -5.28 24.55
C LYS A 130 4.92 -3.90 23.93
N THR A 131 3.86 -3.38 23.31
CA THR A 131 3.80 -2.02 22.75
C THR A 131 3.03 -1.05 23.66
N GLU A 132 2.75 -1.46 24.91
CA GLU A 132 2.07 -0.64 25.92
C GLU A 132 0.68 -0.13 25.47
N GLY A 133 0.04 -0.84 24.54
CA GLY A 133 -1.24 -0.42 23.91
C GLY A 133 -1.13 0.81 23.01
N LEU A 134 0.09 1.28 22.68
CA LEU A 134 0.32 2.51 21.92
C LEU A 134 0.37 2.32 20.40
N CYS A 135 0.26 1.08 19.91
CA CYS A 135 0.23 0.77 18.48
C CYS A 135 -1.19 0.42 18.03
N GLN A 136 -1.63 1.01 16.94
CA GLN A 136 -2.80 0.55 16.19
C GLN A 136 -2.43 -0.69 15.37
N LEU A 137 -3.31 -1.70 15.34
CA LEU A 137 -3.06 -2.96 14.67
C LEU A 137 -3.98 -3.11 13.45
N ARG A 138 -3.40 -3.51 12.33
CA ARG A 138 -4.08 -3.88 11.09
C ARG A 138 -3.83 -5.34 10.82
N LEU A 139 -4.87 -6.12 10.65
CA LEU A 139 -4.75 -7.54 10.35
C LEU A 139 -5.14 -7.80 8.91
N ASP A 140 -4.24 -8.43 8.15
CA ASP A 140 -4.42 -8.66 6.73
C ASP A 140 -4.33 -10.15 6.41
N PRO A 141 -5.46 -10.84 6.33
CA PRO A 141 -5.55 -12.24 5.95
C PRO A 141 -5.55 -12.48 4.43
N ASN A 142 -5.54 -11.43 3.61
CA ASN A 142 -5.59 -11.51 2.15
C ASN A 142 -6.73 -12.42 1.64
N ARG A 143 -7.97 -12.11 1.98
CA ARG A 143 -9.18 -12.85 1.55
C ARG A 143 -9.16 -14.33 1.92
N SER A 144 -8.52 -14.73 3.02
CA SER A 144 -8.39 -16.16 3.34
C SER A 144 -9.39 -16.67 4.38
N TRP A 145 -10.11 -15.81 5.08
CA TRP A 145 -11.03 -16.22 6.13
C TRP A 145 -12.46 -16.47 5.62
N ALA A 146 -13.13 -17.46 6.20
CA ALA A 146 -14.57 -17.68 6.02
C ALA A 146 -15.37 -16.65 6.82
N PHE A 147 -16.61 -16.40 6.42
CA PHE A 147 -17.47 -15.38 7.03
C PHE A 147 -17.69 -15.57 8.54
N GLU A 148 -18.12 -16.75 8.97
CA GLU A 148 -18.38 -17.04 10.39
C GLU A 148 -17.09 -17.09 11.22
N GLU A 149 -15.97 -17.49 10.61
CA GLU A 149 -14.65 -17.42 11.23
C GLU A 149 -14.26 -15.97 11.48
N THR A 150 -14.42 -15.10 10.49
CA THR A 150 -14.11 -13.67 10.61
C THR A 150 -14.90 -13.01 11.73
N LEU A 151 -16.20 -13.32 11.87
CA LEU A 151 -17.02 -12.78 12.96
C LEU A 151 -16.51 -13.25 14.34
N ARG A 152 -16.12 -14.52 14.46
CA ARG A 152 -15.55 -15.05 15.73
C ARG A 152 -14.21 -14.39 16.07
N ILE A 153 -13.33 -14.22 15.08
CA ILE A 153 -12.05 -13.52 15.25
C ILE A 153 -12.32 -12.07 15.65
N ALA A 154 -13.19 -11.36 14.94
CA ALA A 154 -13.50 -9.96 15.24
C ALA A 154 -14.04 -9.79 16.67
N GLU A 155 -14.88 -10.72 17.14
CA GLU A 155 -15.41 -10.68 18.52
C GLU A 155 -14.29 -10.94 19.55
N SER A 156 -13.34 -11.86 19.28
CA SER A 156 -12.22 -12.11 20.18
C SER A 156 -11.22 -10.94 20.25
N LEU A 157 -11.25 -10.08 19.25
CA LEU A 157 -10.31 -8.93 19.13
C LEU A 157 -10.92 -7.58 19.51
N ARG A 158 -12.21 -7.53 19.89
CA ARG A 158 -12.96 -6.27 20.09
C ARG A 158 -12.36 -5.29 21.11
N GLU A 159 -11.65 -5.81 22.12
CA GLU A 159 -11.06 -5.01 23.20
C GLU A 159 -9.60 -4.58 22.89
N PHE A 160 -9.04 -5.04 21.78
CA PHE A 160 -7.68 -4.67 21.36
C PHE A 160 -7.69 -3.44 20.45
N PRO A 161 -6.55 -2.74 20.30
CA PRO A 161 -6.44 -1.53 19.47
C PRO A 161 -6.40 -1.88 17.96
N ILE A 162 -7.44 -2.56 17.47
CA ILE A 162 -7.58 -2.93 16.06
C ILE A 162 -8.05 -1.72 15.27
N GLU A 163 -7.22 -1.20 14.37
CA GLU A 163 -7.60 -0.15 13.45
C GLU A 163 -8.58 -0.71 12.40
N TYR A 164 -8.27 -1.87 11.84
CA TYR A 164 -9.18 -2.62 10.95
C TYR A 164 -8.68 -4.04 10.63
N LEU A 165 -9.61 -4.87 10.16
CA LEU A 165 -9.34 -6.09 9.41
C LEU A 165 -9.37 -5.73 7.93
N GLU A 166 -8.26 -5.95 7.19
CA GLU A 166 -8.13 -5.60 5.78
C GLU A 166 -8.65 -6.74 4.91
N GLU A 167 -9.70 -6.48 4.15
CA GLU A 167 -10.29 -7.38 3.14
C GLU A 167 -10.31 -8.86 3.57
N PRO A 168 -10.93 -9.23 4.71
CA PRO A 168 -10.67 -10.54 5.32
C PRO A 168 -11.32 -11.72 4.60
N LEU A 169 -12.43 -11.48 3.83
CA LEU A 169 -13.29 -12.56 3.34
C LEU A 169 -12.82 -13.20 2.04
N ALA A 170 -12.77 -14.53 2.02
CA ALA A 170 -12.76 -15.32 0.78
C ALA A 170 -14.07 -15.14 -0.03
N GLU A 171 -15.20 -14.99 0.66
CA GLU A 171 -16.55 -14.80 0.09
C GLU A 171 -16.85 -13.29 -0.05
N THR A 172 -16.22 -12.63 -1.01
CA THR A 172 -16.25 -11.15 -1.16
C THR A 172 -17.65 -10.57 -1.34
N HIS A 173 -18.61 -11.35 -1.89
CA HIS A 173 -20.00 -10.91 -2.04
C HIS A 173 -20.73 -10.67 -0.70
N ARG A 174 -20.20 -11.17 0.42
CA ARG A 174 -20.72 -10.96 1.77
C ARG A 174 -20.03 -9.83 2.53
N LEU A 175 -19.12 -9.10 1.89
CA LEU A 175 -18.31 -8.08 2.57
C LEU A 175 -19.17 -6.96 3.19
N SER A 176 -20.24 -6.52 2.51
CA SER A 176 -21.18 -5.53 3.06
C SER A 176 -21.92 -6.05 4.30
N GLU A 177 -22.27 -7.34 4.32
CA GLU A 177 -22.87 -7.98 5.48
C GLU A 177 -21.87 -8.05 6.64
N LEU A 178 -20.61 -8.38 6.35
CA LEU A 178 -19.56 -8.40 7.36
C LEU A 178 -19.33 -7.02 7.98
N ILE A 179 -19.24 -5.97 7.17
CA ILE A 179 -19.07 -4.58 7.64
C ILE A 179 -20.16 -4.21 8.65
N ALA A 180 -21.41 -4.63 8.40
CA ALA A 180 -22.52 -4.33 9.28
C ALA A 180 -22.52 -5.15 10.59
N ARG A 181 -21.86 -6.30 10.65
CA ARG A 181 -21.93 -7.26 11.77
C ARG A 181 -20.63 -7.40 12.56
N SER A 182 -19.50 -7.02 11.99
CA SER A 182 -18.17 -7.21 12.60
C SER A 182 -17.99 -6.35 13.85
N ALA A 183 -17.45 -6.94 14.92
CA ALA A 183 -17.05 -6.22 16.12
C ALA A 183 -15.77 -5.38 15.92
N CYS A 184 -14.97 -5.70 14.89
CA CYS A 184 -13.82 -4.91 14.48
C CYS A 184 -14.12 -4.12 13.21
N PRO A 185 -13.52 -2.92 13.02
CA PRO A 185 -13.64 -2.17 11.77
C PRO A 185 -13.09 -2.96 10.57
N ILE A 186 -13.64 -2.75 9.37
CA ILE A 186 -13.24 -3.43 8.13
C ILE A 186 -12.67 -2.39 7.16
N ALA A 187 -11.56 -2.72 6.47
CA ALA A 187 -11.00 -1.93 5.37
C ALA A 187 -11.16 -2.66 4.04
N LEU A 188 -11.29 -1.87 2.96
CA LEU A 188 -11.34 -2.36 1.58
C LEU A 188 -9.96 -2.24 0.93
N ASP A 189 -9.48 -3.28 0.26
CA ASP A 189 -8.26 -3.33 -0.54
C ASP A 189 -8.54 -3.88 -1.95
N GLU A 190 -8.56 -5.18 -2.13
CA GLU A 190 -8.72 -5.80 -3.45
C GLU A 190 -10.08 -5.46 -4.08
N THR A 191 -11.13 -5.29 -3.30
CA THR A 191 -12.46 -4.85 -3.76
C THR A 191 -12.39 -3.53 -4.52
N LEU A 192 -11.52 -2.59 -4.13
CA LEU A 192 -11.38 -1.31 -4.81
C LEU A 192 -10.90 -1.42 -6.26
N ARG A 193 -10.31 -2.53 -6.65
CA ARG A 193 -9.91 -2.81 -8.05
C ARG A 193 -11.04 -3.39 -8.90
N GLU A 194 -12.13 -3.81 -8.26
CA GLU A 194 -13.26 -4.50 -8.87
C GLU A 194 -14.48 -3.60 -9.04
N ILE A 195 -14.50 -2.46 -8.33
CA ILE A 195 -15.62 -1.50 -8.28
C ILE A 195 -15.19 -0.12 -8.78
N SER A 196 -16.17 0.76 -8.93
CA SER A 196 -15.95 2.20 -9.15
C SER A 196 -16.18 3.01 -7.87
N PRO A 197 -15.70 4.25 -7.77
CA PRO A 197 -16.00 5.13 -6.63
C PRO A 197 -17.50 5.27 -6.34
N ALA A 198 -18.34 5.26 -7.39
CA ALA A 198 -19.81 5.34 -7.27
C ALA A 198 -20.43 4.11 -6.57
N ASP A 199 -19.70 3.00 -6.48
CA ASP A 199 -20.16 1.78 -5.81
C ASP A 199 -19.86 1.77 -4.29
N LEU A 200 -19.01 2.67 -3.80
CA LEU A 200 -18.62 2.74 -2.38
C LEU A 200 -19.80 2.80 -1.39
N PRO A 201 -20.94 3.45 -1.70
CA PRO A 201 -22.09 3.43 -0.79
C PRO A 201 -22.59 2.04 -0.44
N LYS A 202 -22.32 1.01 -1.26
CA LYS A 202 -22.65 -0.40 -0.95
C LYS A 202 -21.87 -0.94 0.27
N PHE A 203 -20.74 -0.29 0.58
CA PHE A 203 -19.83 -0.66 1.68
C PHE A 203 -19.83 0.39 2.80
N GLN A 204 -20.93 1.13 2.94
CA GLN A 204 -21.07 2.12 4.02
C GLN A 204 -20.83 1.46 5.37
N GLY A 205 -20.02 2.10 6.20
CA GLY A 205 -19.56 1.56 7.50
C GLY A 205 -18.16 0.94 7.42
N ALA A 206 -17.57 0.75 6.24
CA ALA A 206 -16.15 0.43 6.14
C ALA A 206 -15.31 1.54 6.76
N ALA A 207 -14.25 1.18 7.47
CA ALA A 207 -13.39 2.12 8.19
C ALA A 207 -12.36 2.80 7.28
N ALA A 208 -11.80 2.05 6.32
CA ALA A 208 -10.70 2.53 5.51
C ALA A 208 -10.72 2.01 4.08
N LEU A 209 -10.06 2.76 3.19
CA LEU A 209 -9.77 2.40 1.80
C LEU A 209 -8.25 2.29 1.64
N VAL A 210 -7.77 1.11 1.25
CA VAL A 210 -6.35 0.87 0.97
C VAL A 210 -6.07 1.18 -0.50
N LEU A 211 -5.54 2.37 -0.75
CA LEU A 211 -5.33 2.91 -2.09
C LEU A 211 -3.95 2.54 -2.62
N LYS A 212 -3.92 1.77 -3.71
CA LYS A 212 -2.70 1.35 -4.41
C LYS A 212 -2.71 1.90 -5.84
N PRO A 213 -2.25 3.15 -6.08
CA PRO A 213 -2.35 3.81 -7.38
C PRO A 213 -1.82 2.97 -8.55
N THR A 214 -0.70 2.30 -8.37
CA THR A 214 -0.09 1.41 -9.37
C THR A 214 -1.02 0.27 -9.81
N LEU A 215 -1.84 -0.27 -8.89
CA LEU A 215 -2.76 -1.38 -9.16
C LEU A 215 -4.16 -0.91 -9.55
N MET A 216 -4.57 0.28 -9.13
CA MET A 216 -5.93 0.81 -9.28
C MET A 216 -6.11 1.68 -10.52
N GLY A 217 -5.04 2.02 -11.24
CA GLY A 217 -5.16 2.81 -12.47
C GLY A 217 -4.80 4.28 -12.35
N GLY A 218 -3.95 4.63 -11.37
CA GLY A 218 -3.36 5.94 -11.22
C GLY A 218 -3.83 6.71 -9.98
N PHE A 219 -3.24 7.87 -9.81
CA PHE A 219 -3.46 8.73 -8.65
C PHE A 219 -4.81 9.43 -8.67
N GLU A 220 -5.28 9.87 -9.86
CA GLU A 220 -6.57 10.56 -9.94
C GLU A 220 -7.72 9.61 -9.63
N HIS A 221 -7.66 8.37 -10.11
CA HIS A 221 -8.67 7.37 -9.74
C HIS A 221 -8.67 7.08 -8.24
N CYS A 222 -7.50 6.98 -7.61
CA CYS A 222 -7.40 6.85 -6.14
C CYS A 222 -7.93 8.10 -5.42
N ARG A 223 -7.77 9.29 -5.99
CA ARG A 223 -8.30 10.54 -5.43
C ARG A 223 -9.83 10.57 -5.48
N GLU A 224 -10.44 10.03 -6.54
CA GLU A 224 -11.90 9.88 -6.62
C GLU A 224 -12.42 8.97 -5.50
N PHE A 225 -11.77 7.81 -5.28
CA PHE A 225 -12.06 6.93 -4.14
C PHE A 225 -11.89 7.63 -2.80
N ALA A 226 -10.80 8.40 -2.62
CA ALA A 226 -10.55 9.12 -1.38
C ALA A 226 -11.63 10.15 -1.08
N ARG A 227 -12.07 10.93 -2.09
CA ARG A 227 -13.15 11.92 -1.95
C ARG A 227 -14.49 11.28 -1.58
N GLU A 228 -14.85 10.20 -2.26
CA GLU A 228 -16.10 9.51 -1.97
C GLU A 228 -16.03 8.78 -0.60
N GLY A 229 -14.88 8.16 -0.28
CA GLY A 229 -14.64 7.55 1.02
C GLY A 229 -14.75 8.56 2.17
N GLU A 230 -14.16 9.75 2.02
CA GLU A 230 -14.26 10.82 3.01
C GLU A 230 -15.72 11.24 3.25
N ARG A 231 -16.52 11.36 2.17
CA ARG A 231 -17.97 11.65 2.27
C ARG A 231 -18.73 10.59 3.04
N LEU A 232 -18.30 9.34 2.98
CA LEU A 232 -18.87 8.18 3.69
C LEU A 232 -18.26 7.94 5.08
N GLY A 233 -17.30 8.79 5.50
CA GLY A 233 -16.63 8.68 6.80
C GLY A 233 -15.43 7.74 6.83
N MET A 234 -15.03 7.16 5.70
CA MET A 234 -13.87 6.28 5.57
C MET A 234 -12.56 7.07 5.57
N ILE A 235 -11.46 6.45 6.03
CA ILE A 235 -10.12 7.01 5.99
C ILE A 235 -9.32 6.42 4.83
N SER A 236 -8.45 7.21 4.20
CA SER A 236 -7.57 6.71 3.13
C SER A 236 -6.25 6.20 3.70
N VAL A 237 -5.78 5.07 3.18
CA VAL A 237 -4.47 4.48 3.46
C VAL A 237 -3.76 4.30 2.12
N VAL A 238 -2.76 5.12 1.82
CA VAL A 238 -1.96 4.93 0.59
C VAL A 238 -0.97 3.79 0.84
N SER A 239 -0.97 2.80 -0.03
CA SER A 239 -0.11 1.62 0.12
C SER A 239 0.71 1.37 -1.13
N ALA A 240 1.95 0.92 -0.94
CA ALA A 240 2.87 0.55 -1.99
C ALA A 240 2.64 -0.90 -2.45
N ALA A 241 3.06 -1.16 -3.69
CA ALA A 241 3.04 -2.46 -4.35
C ALA A 241 4.45 -2.82 -4.87
N TYR A 242 5.47 -2.67 -4.02
CA TYR A 242 6.88 -2.90 -4.33
C TYR A 242 7.45 -1.95 -5.41
N GLU A 243 7.04 -0.72 -5.43
CA GLU A 243 7.64 0.33 -6.27
C GLU A 243 9.08 0.63 -5.86
N SER A 244 9.87 1.17 -6.81
CA SER A 244 11.19 1.74 -6.52
C SER A 244 11.07 2.98 -5.61
N GLY A 245 12.21 3.49 -5.15
CA GLY A 245 12.22 4.73 -4.36
C GLY A 245 11.59 5.92 -5.08
N VAL A 246 11.60 5.95 -6.41
CA VAL A 246 10.88 6.95 -7.21
C VAL A 246 9.37 6.82 -6.98
N GLY A 247 8.84 5.60 -7.07
CA GLY A 247 7.42 5.33 -6.83
C GLY A 247 7.03 5.61 -5.37
N ILE A 248 7.83 5.17 -4.39
CA ILE A 248 7.61 5.44 -2.96
C ILE A 248 7.59 6.94 -2.67
N HIS A 249 8.54 7.71 -3.22
CA HIS A 249 8.54 9.17 -3.06
C HIS A 249 7.26 9.81 -3.61
N THR A 250 6.82 9.37 -4.79
CA THR A 250 5.59 9.85 -5.42
C THR A 250 4.35 9.48 -4.60
N LEU A 251 4.25 8.23 -4.11
CA LEU A 251 3.18 7.77 -3.23
C LEU A 251 3.13 8.58 -1.92
N GLY A 252 4.29 8.91 -1.35
CA GLY A 252 4.36 9.71 -0.13
C GLY A 252 3.86 11.14 -0.32
N ARG A 253 4.22 11.78 -1.43
CA ARG A 253 3.69 13.10 -1.80
C ARG A 253 2.19 13.07 -2.07
N PHE A 254 1.72 12.02 -2.74
CA PHE A 254 0.28 11.81 -2.95
C PHE A 254 -0.45 11.67 -1.60
N ALA A 255 0.03 10.81 -0.71
CA ALA A 255 -0.54 10.64 0.62
C ALA A 255 -0.58 11.95 1.40
N ALA A 256 0.51 12.75 1.35
CA ALA A 256 0.57 14.06 2.01
C ALA A 256 -0.47 15.05 1.46
N SER A 257 -0.95 14.88 0.23
CA SER A 257 -1.94 15.74 -0.43
C SER A 257 -3.40 15.35 -0.17
N LEU A 258 -3.65 14.17 0.41
CA LEU A 258 -5.01 13.73 0.73
C LEU A 258 -5.49 14.33 2.06
N PRO A 259 -6.77 14.74 2.17
CA PRO A 259 -7.25 15.45 3.38
C PRO A 259 -7.32 14.53 4.61
N ARG A 260 -7.79 13.31 4.47
CA ARG A 260 -7.99 12.36 5.56
C ARG A 260 -7.26 11.05 5.31
N ILE A 261 -6.14 10.85 6.00
CA ILE A 261 -5.30 9.65 5.88
C ILE A 261 -5.01 9.03 7.24
N SER A 262 -4.71 7.72 7.24
CA SER A 262 -4.01 7.03 8.31
C SER A 262 -2.58 6.67 7.86
N ALA A 263 -1.82 5.95 8.68
CA ALA A 263 -0.45 5.56 8.38
C ALA A 263 -0.35 4.85 7.02
N ALA A 264 0.55 5.30 6.15
CA ALA A 264 0.74 4.73 4.82
C ALA A 264 1.54 3.41 4.88
N GLY A 265 1.29 2.53 3.92
CA GLY A 265 1.90 1.20 3.84
C GLY A 265 3.07 1.16 2.85
N PHE A 266 4.24 1.69 3.23
CA PHE A 266 5.41 1.75 2.34
C PHE A 266 6.51 0.74 2.69
N ASP A 267 6.29 -0.13 3.66
CA ASP A 267 7.33 -1.03 4.17
C ASP A 267 7.76 -2.16 3.19
N THR A 268 7.02 -2.34 2.07
CA THR A 268 7.51 -3.15 0.94
C THR A 268 8.82 -2.62 0.37
N TYR A 269 9.11 -1.32 0.54
CA TYR A 269 10.37 -0.71 0.16
C TYR A 269 11.58 -1.28 0.92
N SER A 270 11.41 -1.70 2.17
CA SER A 270 12.45 -2.37 2.97
C SER A 270 12.86 -3.73 2.39
N ARG A 271 12.00 -4.34 1.55
CA ARG A 271 12.27 -5.62 0.88
C ARG A 271 13.16 -5.49 -0.36
N LEU A 272 13.41 -4.29 -0.86
CA LEU A 272 14.37 -4.04 -1.92
C LEU A 272 15.79 -4.00 -1.32
N GLU A 273 16.71 -4.83 -1.80
CA GLU A 273 18.12 -4.80 -1.35
C GLU A 273 18.86 -3.55 -1.85
N SER A 274 18.48 -3.07 -3.04
CA SER A 274 19.03 -1.86 -3.63
C SER A 274 17.92 -1.04 -4.30
N ASP A 275 18.24 0.14 -4.79
CA ASP A 275 17.30 1.05 -5.41
C ASP A 275 17.87 1.65 -6.71
N VAL A 276 17.02 2.27 -7.52
CA VAL A 276 17.42 3.12 -8.65
C VAL A 276 17.94 4.48 -8.20
N LEU A 277 17.80 4.83 -6.93
CA LEU A 277 18.29 6.06 -6.32
C LEU A 277 19.76 5.91 -5.88
N SER A 278 20.53 7.00 -5.94
CA SER A 278 21.93 7.05 -5.45
C SER A 278 22.02 6.85 -3.92
N SER A 279 20.98 7.18 -3.20
CA SER A 279 20.78 6.86 -1.78
C SER A 279 19.32 6.51 -1.53
N ARG A 280 19.05 5.65 -0.56
CA ARG A 280 17.66 5.30 -0.20
C ARG A 280 16.92 6.52 0.37
N LEU A 281 15.59 6.51 0.22
CA LEU A 281 14.73 7.48 0.90
C LEU A 281 14.87 7.33 2.42
N ASP A 282 14.87 8.46 3.12
CA ASP A 282 14.81 8.47 4.58
C ASP A 282 13.35 8.25 5.03
N LEU A 283 13.09 7.06 5.56
CA LEU A 283 11.82 6.66 6.17
C LEU A 283 11.99 6.36 7.67
N SER A 284 13.09 6.84 8.26
CA SER A 284 13.40 6.62 9.67
C SER A 284 12.30 7.15 10.59
N GLY A 285 12.08 6.44 11.71
CA GLY A 285 11.00 6.75 12.65
C GLY A 285 9.60 6.46 12.11
N PHE A 286 9.50 5.68 11.02
CA PHE A 286 8.23 5.36 10.35
C PHE A 286 7.46 6.61 9.91
N VAL A 287 8.18 7.56 9.30
CA VAL A 287 7.63 8.82 8.77
C VAL A 287 8.18 9.10 7.39
N PHE A 288 7.30 9.43 6.45
CA PHE A 288 7.68 10.04 5.17
C PHE A 288 7.55 11.57 5.29
N ARG A 289 8.62 12.31 4.95
CA ARG A 289 8.62 13.78 4.95
C ARG A 289 8.28 14.30 3.56
N ALA A 290 7.19 15.07 3.46
CA ALA A 290 6.64 15.51 2.18
C ALA A 290 7.55 16.51 1.44
N ASP A 291 8.45 17.18 2.16
CA ASP A 291 9.43 18.14 1.65
C ASP A 291 10.81 17.52 1.38
N GLN A 292 11.01 16.22 1.68
CA GLN A 292 12.28 15.57 1.33
C GLN A 292 12.47 15.55 -0.18
N PRO A 293 13.66 15.91 -0.67
CA PRO A 293 13.94 15.83 -2.10
C PRO A 293 14.03 14.38 -2.56
N LEU A 294 13.64 14.13 -3.83
CA LEU A 294 13.97 12.86 -4.46
C LEU A 294 15.50 12.77 -4.63
N PRO A 295 16.17 11.75 -4.07
CA PRO A 295 17.60 11.54 -4.32
C PRO A 295 17.89 11.37 -5.82
N THR A 296 19.12 11.70 -6.25
CA THR A 296 19.54 11.55 -7.64
C THR A 296 19.34 10.11 -8.14
N ILE A 297 18.83 9.98 -9.36
CA ILE A 297 18.71 8.68 -10.01
C ILE A 297 20.10 8.18 -10.44
N ASP A 298 20.41 6.93 -10.10
CA ASP A 298 21.59 6.22 -10.59
C ASP A 298 21.29 5.63 -11.98
N GLU A 299 21.56 6.43 -13.02
CA GLU A 299 21.26 6.03 -14.41
C GLU A 299 22.06 4.79 -14.85
N SER A 300 23.15 4.41 -14.15
CA SER A 300 23.91 3.18 -14.45
C SER A 300 23.10 1.89 -14.18
N ARG A 301 22.03 1.99 -13.41
CA ARG A 301 21.09 0.89 -13.10
C ARG A 301 19.92 0.82 -14.06
N LEU A 302 19.87 1.68 -15.06
CA LEU A 302 18.77 1.83 -15.99
C LEU A 302 19.16 1.40 -17.40
N VAL A 303 18.23 0.74 -18.10
CA VAL A 303 18.38 0.38 -19.51
C VAL A 303 17.36 1.15 -20.32
N LEU A 304 17.81 2.00 -21.24
CA LEU A 304 16.92 2.76 -22.14
C LEU A 304 16.13 1.80 -23.03
N LEU A 305 14.80 2.01 -23.14
CA LEU A 305 13.86 1.21 -23.96
C LEU A 305 13.64 1.83 -25.35
#